data_b564186719146f5322e9a2f9fafdbe2f
#
_entry.id   b564186719146f5322e9a2f9fafdbe2f
#
_cell.length_a   1.000
_cell.length_b   1.000
_cell.length_c   1.000
_cell.angle_alpha   90.00
_cell.angle_beta   90.00
_cell.angle_gamma   90.00
#
_symmetry.space_group_name_H-M   'P 1'
#
loop_
_entity.id
_entity.type
_entity.pdbx_description
1 polymer ?
#
loop_
_entity_poly.entity_id
_entity_poly.type
_entity_poly.pdbx_seq_one_letter_code
_entity_poly.pdbx_strand_id
1 'polypeptide(L)'
;MTHDSLRRGASHAATLIGLGAILLWSALALLTASAGEIPPFELAALTFAIGGGFGLIYAAARGRLGAFRQPWRVWLVGVGGLFGYHALYFAALRRAPPAEASLVAYLWPLLIVLFSALLPGERLRARHVVGAALGFAGAAALFAGKADGGVGAHALDADVALGYALALACAFVWSGYSVLSRRLKGAPTEAVAGFCLVTSALAAISHFAFETSIAPANPAQWAAIVGLGLGPVGLAFYVWDYGVKNGDLRLLGVAAYAAPVLSTIILVAAGFAPATASLGSPAR
;
A
#
# COMPACT_ATOMS: atom_id res chain seq x y z
N MET A 1 24.95 -29.15 1.28
CA MET A 1 23.65 -28.45 1.26
C MET A 1 22.93 -28.86 0.00
N THR A 2 21.69 -29.38 0.10
CA THR A 2 20.92 -29.81 -1.06
C THR A 2 20.34 -28.59 -1.80
N HIS A 3 20.12 -28.68 -3.11
CA HIS A 3 19.54 -27.61 -3.95
C HIS A 3 18.19 -27.12 -3.39
N ASP A 4 17.43 -27.99 -2.72
CA ASP A 4 16.17 -27.67 -2.04
C ASP A 4 16.34 -26.83 -0.77
N SER A 5 17.42 -27.01 -0.01
CA SER A 5 17.67 -26.19 1.18
C SER A 5 18.06 -24.75 0.80
N LEU A 6 18.81 -24.58 -0.29
CA LEU A 6 19.18 -23.27 -0.83
C LEU A 6 17.95 -22.53 -1.37
N ARG A 7 17.06 -23.20 -2.09
CA ARG A 7 15.81 -22.61 -2.59
C ARG A 7 14.88 -22.18 -1.46
N ARG A 8 14.74 -22.99 -0.42
CA ARG A 8 13.94 -22.63 0.77
C ARG A 8 14.54 -21.44 1.52
N GLY A 9 15.86 -21.41 1.69
CA GLY A 9 16.55 -20.28 2.31
C GLY A 9 16.34 -18.97 1.53
N ALA A 10 16.47 -19.01 0.20
CA ALA A 10 16.23 -17.84 -0.65
C ALA A 10 14.77 -17.34 -0.58
N SER A 11 13.79 -18.23 -0.52
CA SER A 11 12.39 -17.87 -0.37
C SER A 11 12.08 -17.24 1.00
N HIS A 12 12.69 -17.74 2.09
CA HIS A 12 12.55 -17.13 3.42
C HIS A 12 13.16 -15.73 3.46
N ALA A 13 14.37 -15.53 2.92
CA ALA A 13 15.00 -14.20 2.86
C ALA A 13 14.14 -13.21 2.06
N ALA A 14 13.58 -13.63 0.92
CA ALA A 14 12.69 -12.79 0.12
C ALA A 14 11.40 -12.42 0.89
N THR A 15 10.85 -13.36 1.65
CA THR A 15 9.68 -13.09 2.51
C THR A 15 10.02 -12.07 3.58
N LEU A 16 11.15 -12.20 4.27
CA LEU A 16 11.60 -11.23 5.27
C LEU A 16 11.80 -9.84 4.67
N ILE A 17 12.38 -9.74 3.47
CA ILE A 17 12.51 -8.48 2.74
C ILE A 17 11.12 -7.89 2.46
N GLY A 18 10.17 -8.70 1.98
CA GLY A 18 8.80 -8.25 1.72
C GLY A 18 8.06 -7.79 2.97
N LEU A 19 8.30 -8.42 4.15
CA LEU A 19 7.77 -7.96 5.44
C LEU A 19 8.26 -6.55 5.80
N GLY A 20 9.44 -6.15 5.31
CA GLY A 20 9.95 -4.79 5.45
C GLY A 20 9.00 -3.73 4.87
N ALA A 21 8.24 -4.05 3.82
CA ALA A 21 7.23 -3.15 3.29
C ALA A 21 6.13 -2.84 4.32
N ILE A 22 5.71 -3.84 5.09
CA ILE A 22 4.67 -3.70 6.13
C ILE A 22 5.13 -2.75 7.24
N LEU A 23 6.40 -2.87 7.65
CA LEU A 23 7.01 -1.97 8.63
C LEU A 23 7.09 -0.54 8.08
N LEU A 24 7.49 -0.36 6.82
CA LEU A 24 7.53 0.95 6.19
C LEU A 24 6.12 1.55 6.07
N TRP A 25 5.12 0.77 5.63
CA TRP A 25 3.74 1.24 5.56
C TRP A 25 3.13 1.57 6.92
N SER A 26 3.61 0.96 8.00
CA SER A 26 3.18 1.32 9.36
C SER A 26 3.53 2.77 9.73
N ALA A 27 4.56 3.36 9.12
CA ALA A 27 4.92 4.77 9.30
C ALA A 27 4.14 5.73 8.39
N LEU A 28 3.34 5.21 7.44
CA LEU A 28 2.64 6.02 6.44
C LEU A 28 1.74 7.09 7.07
N ALA A 29 0.91 6.69 8.05
CA ALA A 29 -0.04 7.62 8.68
C ALA A 29 0.67 8.74 9.44
N LEU A 30 1.74 8.44 10.20
CA LEU A 30 2.53 9.43 10.91
C LEU A 30 3.16 10.44 9.94
N LEU A 31 3.83 9.95 8.90
CA LEU A 31 4.50 10.81 7.94
C LEU A 31 3.51 11.64 7.12
N THR A 32 2.35 11.05 6.76
CA THR A 32 1.29 11.80 6.07
C THR A 32 0.72 12.91 6.94
N ALA A 33 0.43 12.63 8.21
CA ALA A 33 -0.01 13.65 9.16
C ALA A 33 1.04 14.76 9.37
N SER A 34 2.33 14.39 9.37
CA SER A 34 3.45 15.32 9.50
C SER A 34 3.70 16.15 8.23
N ALA A 35 3.25 15.70 7.06
CA ALA A 35 3.37 16.45 5.80
C ALA A 35 2.39 17.63 5.71
N GLY A 36 1.39 17.72 6.62
CA GLY A 36 0.39 18.77 6.64
C GLY A 36 -0.79 18.50 5.69
N GLU A 37 -1.50 19.58 5.31
CA GLU A 37 -2.73 19.49 4.53
C GLU A 37 -2.50 19.50 3.00
N ILE A 38 -1.43 18.83 2.55
CA ILE A 38 -1.12 18.72 1.13
C ILE A 38 -2.17 17.84 0.44
N PRO A 39 -2.73 18.28 -0.70
CA PRO A 39 -3.72 17.49 -1.44
C PRO A 39 -3.20 16.09 -1.79
N PRO A 40 -4.06 15.07 -1.76
CA PRO A 40 -3.64 13.67 -1.93
C PRO A 40 -2.88 13.37 -3.22
N PHE A 41 -3.30 13.94 -4.36
CA PHE A 41 -2.60 13.73 -5.62
C PHE A 41 -1.29 14.54 -5.70
N GLU A 42 -1.24 15.74 -5.10
CA GLU A 42 0.01 16.50 -4.97
C GLU A 42 1.04 15.74 -4.14
N LEU A 43 0.62 15.26 -2.96
CA LEU A 43 1.48 14.46 -2.09
C LEU A 43 1.95 13.17 -2.79
N ALA A 44 1.05 12.48 -3.51
CA ALA A 44 1.40 11.30 -4.29
C ALA A 44 2.41 11.64 -5.40
N ALA A 45 2.20 12.73 -6.14
CA ALA A 45 3.11 13.17 -7.19
C ALA A 45 4.53 13.39 -6.65
N LEU A 46 4.66 14.13 -5.55
CA LEU A 46 5.94 14.43 -4.91
C LEU A 46 6.62 13.16 -4.38
N THR A 47 5.90 12.34 -3.64
CA THR A 47 6.47 11.16 -2.97
C THR A 47 6.85 10.06 -3.98
N PHE A 48 6.03 9.83 -5.01
CA PHE A 48 6.38 8.91 -6.10
C PHE A 48 7.53 9.43 -6.97
N ALA A 49 7.66 10.76 -7.16
CA ALA A 49 8.82 11.34 -7.83
C ALA A 49 10.12 11.06 -7.06
N ILE A 50 10.10 11.24 -5.74
CA ILE A 50 11.25 10.98 -4.88
C ILE A 50 11.62 9.49 -4.90
N GLY A 51 10.65 8.59 -4.67
CA GLY A 51 10.90 7.14 -4.65
C GLY A 51 11.32 6.59 -6.00
N GLY A 52 10.69 7.05 -7.09
CA GLY A 52 11.04 6.69 -8.46
C GLY A 52 12.38 7.27 -8.89
N GLY A 53 12.66 8.54 -8.55
CA GLY A 53 13.92 9.21 -8.82
C GLY A 53 15.10 8.52 -8.14
N PHE A 54 14.96 8.19 -6.85
CA PHE A 54 15.95 7.42 -6.12
C PHE A 54 16.25 6.07 -6.80
N GLY A 55 15.20 5.32 -7.16
CA GLY A 55 15.36 4.04 -7.85
C GLY A 55 15.95 4.17 -9.24
N LEU A 56 15.64 5.24 -9.99
CA LEU A 56 16.25 5.53 -11.28
C LEU A 56 17.75 5.81 -11.14
N ILE A 57 18.14 6.65 -10.16
CA ILE A 57 19.56 6.95 -9.87
C ILE A 57 20.29 5.66 -9.49
N TYR A 58 19.70 4.83 -8.63
CA TYR A 58 20.28 3.55 -8.25
C TYR A 58 20.47 2.62 -9.47
N ALA A 59 19.43 2.49 -10.33
CA ALA A 59 19.51 1.67 -11.54
C ALA A 59 20.59 2.19 -12.52
N ALA A 60 20.69 3.52 -12.69
CA ALA A 60 21.72 4.14 -13.53
C ALA A 60 23.13 3.86 -12.99
N ALA A 61 23.34 4.07 -11.68
CA ALA A 61 24.63 3.82 -11.03
C ALA A 61 25.08 2.36 -11.12
N ARG A 62 24.13 1.43 -11.24
CA ARG A 62 24.39 -0.02 -11.40
C ARG A 62 24.41 -0.48 -12.87
N GLY A 63 24.27 0.41 -13.83
CA GLY A 63 24.19 0.04 -15.24
C GLY A 63 22.96 -0.76 -15.62
N ARG A 64 21.86 -0.66 -14.84
CA ARG A 64 20.65 -1.46 -14.98
C ARG A 64 19.48 -0.73 -15.65
N LEU A 65 19.74 0.32 -16.42
CA LEU A 65 18.69 1.08 -17.14
C LEU A 65 17.89 0.21 -18.11
N GLY A 66 18.44 -0.93 -18.55
CA GLY A 66 17.69 -1.95 -19.32
C GLY A 66 16.48 -2.50 -18.59
N ALA A 67 16.39 -2.38 -17.25
CA ALA A 67 15.25 -2.77 -16.45
C ALA A 67 13.95 -2.05 -16.84
N PHE A 68 14.04 -0.88 -17.45
CA PHE A 68 12.87 -0.10 -17.91
C PHE A 68 12.35 -0.53 -19.29
N ARG A 69 13.08 -1.39 -20.02
CA ARG A 69 12.65 -1.95 -21.31
C ARG A 69 11.74 -3.16 -21.09
N GLN A 70 10.54 -2.91 -20.55
CA GLN A 70 9.58 -3.96 -20.28
C GLN A 70 8.44 -3.94 -21.28
N PRO A 71 7.81 -5.11 -21.56
CA PRO A 71 6.58 -5.17 -22.37
C PRO A 71 5.47 -4.30 -21.75
N TRP A 72 4.56 -3.79 -22.60
CA TRP A 72 3.44 -2.93 -22.17
C TRP A 72 2.58 -3.55 -21.06
N ARG A 73 2.43 -4.88 -21.05
CA ARG A 73 1.68 -5.61 -19.99
C ARG A 73 2.29 -5.44 -18.61
N VAL A 74 3.61 -5.38 -18.52
CA VAL A 74 4.34 -5.14 -17.27
C VAL A 74 4.07 -3.71 -16.79
N TRP A 75 4.11 -2.75 -17.70
CA TRP A 75 3.77 -1.35 -17.40
C TRP A 75 2.32 -1.19 -16.97
N LEU A 76 1.38 -1.84 -17.66
CA LEU A 76 -0.04 -1.80 -17.31
C LEU A 76 -0.28 -2.35 -15.90
N VAL A 77 0.33 -3.48 -15.55
CA VAL A 77 0.21 -4.06 -14.20
C VAL A 77 0.90 -3.18 -13.17
N GLY A 78 2.11 -2.70 -13.43
CA GLY A 78 2.87 -1.88 -12.49
C GLY A 78 2.21 -0.52 -12.23
N VAL A 79 1.99 0.26 -13.27
CA VAL A 79 1.37 1.59 -13.17
C VAL A 79 -0.10 1.49 -12.76
N GLY A 80 -0.85 0.55 -13.34
CA GLY A 80 -2.24 0.30 -12.97
C GLY A 80 -2.39 -0.10 -11.50
N GLY A 81 -1.44 -0.89 -10.99
CA GLY A 81 -1.39 -1.25 -9.57
C GLY A 81 -1.11 -0.03 -8.68
N LEU A 82 -0.07 0.73 -8.98
CA LEU A 82 0.33 1.86 -8.14
C LEU A 82 -0.63 3.05 -8.30
N PHE A 83 -0.78 3.58 -9.50
CA PHE A 83 -1.65 4.73 -9.74
C PHE A 83 -3.13 4.40 -9.53
N GLY A 84 -3.59 3.26 -10.09
CA GLY A 84 -5.00 2.87 -9.99
C GLY A 84 -5.45 2.66 -8.54
N TYR A 85 -4.61 2.04 -7.70
CA TYR A 85 -4.89 1.92 -6.27
C TYR A 85 -5.08 3.29 -5.62
N HIS A 86 -4.14 4.21 -5.78
CA HIS A 86 -4.21 5.53 -5.14
C HIS A 86 -5.37 6.37 -5.66
N ALA A 87 -5.59 6.39 -6.97
CA ALA A 87 -6.68 7.16 -7.58
C ALA A 87 -8.06 6.68 -7.10
N LEU A 88 -8.28 5.35 -7.07
CA LEU A 88 -9.52 4.76 -6.56
C LEU A 88 -9.71 5.01 -5.06
N TYR A 89 -8.64 4.89 -4.29
CA TYR A 89 -8.69 5.12 -2.86
C TYR A 89 -9.02 6.58 -2.52
N PHE A 90 -8.35 7.55 -3.15
CA PHE A 90 -8.65 8.97 -2.96
C PHE A 90 -10.07 9.33 -3.40
N ALA A 91 -10.54 8.75 -4.51
CA ALA A 91 -11.92 8.94 -4.96
C ALA A 91 -12.95 8.32 -4.00
N ALA A 92 -12.62 7.20 -3.36
CA ALA A 92 -13.45 6.56 -2.33
C ALA A 92 -13.55 7.44 -1.07
N LEU A 93 -12.41 7.96 -0.58
CA LEU A 93 -12.36 8.81 0.61
C LEU A 93 -13.09 10.15 0.46
N ARG A 94 -13.29 10.60 -0.77
CA ARG A 94 -14.07 11.83 -1.05
C ARG A 94 -15.60 11.59 -1.02
N ARG A 95 -16.05 10.33 -1.04
CA ARG A 95 -17.48 9.96 -1.18
C ARG A 95 -18.03 9.19 0.00
N ALA A 96 -17.20 8.43 0.68
CA ALA A 96 -17.62 7.60 1.81
C ALA A 96 -16.86 7.98 3.07
N PRO A 97 -17.41 7.70 4.27
CA PRO A 97 -16.73 7.93 5.53
C PRO A 97 -15.34 7.27 5.52
N PRO A 98 -14.27 8.01 5.86
CA PRO A 98 -12.90 7.54 5.67
C PRO A 98 -12.58 6.22 6.39
N ALA A 99 -13.13 6.00 7.60
CA ALA A 99 -12.91 4.77 8.35
C ALA A 99 -13.51 3.55 7.63
N GLU A 100 -14.74 3.69 7.12
CA GLU A 100 -15.46 2.62 6.41
C GLU A 100 -14.84 2.35 5.03
N ALA A 101 -14.54 3.39 4.25
CA ALA A 101 -13.85 3.26 2.97
C ALA A 101 -12.48 2.58 3.13
N SER A 102 -11.72 2.95 4.18
CA SER A 102 -10.46 2.32 4.50
C SER A 102 -10.61 0.86 4.88
N LEU A 103 -11.66 0.50 5.64
CA LEU A 103 -11.95 -0.88 5.99
C LEU A 103 -12.25 -1.73 4.74
N VAL A 104 -13.07 -1.20 3.82
CA VAL A 104 -13.38 -1.89 2.56
C VAL A 104 -12.12 -2.05 1.71
N ALA A 105 -11.31 -0.99 1.56
CA ALA A 105 -10.03 -1.08 0.87
C ALA A 105 -9.11 -2.12 1.52
N TYR A 106 -9.14 -2.26 2.84
CA TYR A 106 -8.33 -3.22 3.61
C TYR A 106 -8.72 -4.70 3.41
N LEU A 107 -9.64 -5.00 2.50
CA LEU A 107 -9.86 -6.35 1.99
C LEU A 107 -8.68 -6.84 1.13
N TRP A 108 -7.79 -5.97 0.65
CA TRP A 108 -6.70 -6.34 -0.25
C TRP A 108 -5.78 -7.46 0.28
N PRO A 109 -5.44 -7.57 1.59
CA PRO A 109 -4.60 -8.66 2.06
C PRO A 109 -5.32 -10.02 1.99
N LEU A 110 -6.61 -10.06 2.35
CA LEU A 110 -7.44 -11.26 2.19
C LEU A 110 -7.55 -11.66 0.72
N LEU A 111 -7.78 -10.70 -0.17
CA LEU A 111 -7.85 -10.94 -1.61
C LEU A 111 -6.50 -11.46 -2.18
N ILE A 112 -5.35 -10.99 -1.69
CA ILE A 112 -4.04 -11.57 -2.06
C ILE A 112 -4.00 -13.05 -1.71
N VAL A 113 -4.41 -13.42 -0.50
CA VAL A 113 -4.44 -14.82 -0.07
C VAL A 113 -5.37 -15.65 -0.97
N LEU A 114 -6.59 -15.18 -1.23
CA LEU A 114 -7.56 -15.86 -2.08
C LEU A 114 -7.06 -15.98 -3.54
N PHE A 115 -6.60 -14.88 -4.12
CA PHE A 115 -6.10 -14.85 -5.50
C PHE A 115 -4.81 -15.61 -5.69
N SER A 116 -4.02 -15.85 -4.62
CA SER A 116 -2.85 -16.72 -4.70
C SER A 116 -3.20 -18.14 -5.17
N ALA A 117 -4.44 -18.59 -4.92
CA ALA A 117 -4.94 -19.88 -5.40
C ALA A 117 -5.01 -19.97 -6.94
N LEU A 118 -5.06 -18.84 -7.64
CA LEU A 118 -5.08 -18.77 -9.11
C LEU A 118 -3.67 -18.90 -9.71
N LEU A 119 -2.62 -18.98 -8.87
CA LEU A 119 -1.26 -19.14 -9.32
C LEU A 119 -0.93 -20.62 -9.52
N PRO A 120 -0.24 -21.00 -10.61
CA PRO A 120 0.18 -22.38 -10.85
C PRO A 120 1.05 -22.93 -9.70
N GLY A 121 0.71 -24.10 -9.19
CA GLY A 121 1.46 -24.78 -8.13
C GLY A 121 1.20 -24.28 -6.71
N GLU A 122 0.40 -23.22 -6.53
CA GLU A 122 0.02 -22.72 -5.21
C GLU A 122 -1.26 -23.45 -4.73
N ARG A 123 -1.26 -23.86 -3.44
CA ARG A 123 -2.44 -24.50 -2.82
C ARG A 123 -2.88 -23.71 -1.62
N LEU A 124 -4.13 -23.26 -1.64
CA LEU A 124 -4.76 -22.66 -0.47
C LEU A 124 -4.92 -23.72 0.63
N ARG A 125 -4.48 -23.39 1.83
CA ARG A 125 -4.74 -24.19 3.03
C ARG A 125 -5.68 -23.41 3.92
N ALA A 126 -6.57 -24.10 4.63
CA ALA A 126 -7.53 -23.48 5.55
C ALA A 126 -6.87 -22.47 6.51
N ARG A 127 -5.69 -22.79 7.04
CA ARG A 127 -4.91 -21.88 7.91
C ARG A 127 -4.62 -20.51 7.28
N HIS A 128 -4.43 -20.42 5.96
CA HIS A 128 -4.17 -19.14 5.28
C HIS A 128 -5.44 -18.30 5.22
N VAL A 129 -6.58 -18.92 4.90
CA VAL A 129 -7.87 -18.26 4.84
C VAL A 129 -8.32 -17.81 6.23
N VAL A 130 -8.22 -18.71 7.22
CA VAL A 130 -8.55 -18.40 8.62
C VAL A 130 -7.65 -17.29 9.16
N GLY A 131 -6.34 -17.35 8.93
CA GLY A 131 -5.41 -16.29 9.34
C GLY A 131 -5.74 -14.94 8.71
N ALA A 132 -6.04 -14.90 7.41
CA ALA A 132 -6.42 -13.68 6.73
C ALA A 132 -7.79 -13.15 7.22
N ALA A 133 -8.77 -14.02 7.46
CA ALA A 133 -10.08 -13.64 8.00
C ALA A 133 -9.96 -13.07 9.43
N LEU A 134 -9.15 -13.70 10.29
CA LEU A 134 -8.88 -13.18 11.63
C LEU A 134 -8.14 -11.84 11.59
N GLY A 135 -7.14 -11.71 10.70
CA GLY A 135 -6.43 -10.44 10.48
C GLY A 135 -7.37 -9.33 10.02
N PHE A 136 -8.27 -9.64 9.07
CA PHE A 136 -9.30 -8.71 8.63
C PHE A 136 -10.25 -8.31 9.76
N ALA A 137 -10.72 -9.28 10.56
CA ALA A 137 -11.59 -9.00 11.70
C ALA A 137 -10.89 -8.08 12.74
N GLY A 138 -9.60 -8.27 12.99
CA GLY A 138 -8.81 -7.38 13.85
C GLY A 138 -8.68 -5.97 13.27
N ALA A 139 -8.41 -5.83 11.96
CA ALA A 139 -8.41 -4.54 11.29
C ALA A 139 -9.79 -3.87 11.33
N ALA A 140 -10.87 -4.65 11.11
CA ALA A 140 -12.24 -4.17 11.20
C ALA A 140 -12.57 -3.60 12.58
N ALA A 141 -12.14 -4.26 13.65
CA ALA A 141 -12.32 -3.76 15.01
C ALA A 141 -11.60 -2.41 15.25
N LEU A 142 -10.37 -2.25 14.70
CA LEU A 142 -9.64 -0.99 14.78
C LEU A 142 -10.32 0.15 14.02
N PHE A 143 -10.83 -0.12 12.81
CA PHE A 143 -11.53 0.89 12.01
C PHE A 143 -12.90 1.23 12.59
N ALA A 144 -13.61 0.25 13.16
CA ALA A 144 -14.88 0.46 13.85
C ALA A 144 -14.73 1.43 15.04
N GLY A 145 -13.63 1.36 15.78
CA GLY A 145 -13.32 2.29 16.85
C GLY A 145 -12.97 3.73 16.40
N LYS A 146 -12.76 3.94 15.09
CA LYS A 146 -12.46 5.25 14.50
C LYS A 146 -13.65 5.83 13.71
N ALA A 147 -14.73 5.06 13.55
CA ALA A 147 -15.90 5.50 12.81
C ALA A 147 -16.81 6.34 13.71
N ASP A 148 -17.10 7.57 13.31
CA ASP A 148 -18.06 8.45 13.99
C ASP A 148 -19.46 7.82 13.95
N GLY A 149 -20.03 7.58 15.13
CA GLY A 149 -21.34 6.91 15.26
C GLY A 149 -21.32 5.39 15.05
N GLY A 150 -20.17 4.77 14.77
CA GLY A 150 -20.00 3.35 14.47
C GLY A 150 -20.07 3.01 12.98
N VAL A 151 -19.58 1.85 12.62
CA VAL A 151 -19.62 1.36 11.22
C VAL A 151 -21.07 1.14 10.79
N GLY A 152 -21.44 1.70 9.63
CA GLY A 152 -22.81 1.61 9.09
C GLY A 152 -23.77 2.65 9.65
N ALA A 153 -23.31 3.61 10.48
CA ALA A 153 -24.18 4.66 11.03
C ALA A 153 -24.59 5.72 9.99
N HIS A 154 -23.90 5.80 8.85
CA HIS A 154 -24.18 6.75 7.79
C HIS A 154 -25.26 6.22 6.83
N ALA A 155 -26.14 7.12 6.38
CA ALA A 155 -27.13 6.77 5.38
C ALA A 155 -26.45 6.29 4.08
N LEU A 156 -26.89 5.18 3.55
CA LEU A 156 -26.37 4.59 2.32
C LEU A 156 -27.05 5.27 1.12
N ASP A 157 -26.58 6.46 0.74
CA ASP A 157 -26.98 7.10 -0.49
C ASP A 157 -26.11 6.62 -1.69
N ALA A 158 -26.44 7.09 -2.89
CA ALA A 158 -25.75 6.68 -4.11
C ALA A 158 -24.26 7.08 -4.13
N ASP A 159 -23.91 8.21 -3.51
CA ASP A 159 -22.51 8.70 -3.50
C ASP A 159 -21.67 7.88 -2.50
N VAL A 160 -22.20 7.59 -1.33
CA VAL A 160 -21.55 6.70 -0.33
C VAL A 160 -21.40 5.29 -0.90
N ALA A 161 -22.43 4.75 -1.55
CA ALA A 161 -22.37 3.43 -2.19
C ALA A 161 -21.29 3.38 -3.29
N LEU A 162 -21.17 4.44 -4.09
CA LEU A 162 -20.09 4.58 -5.08
C LEU A 162 -18.72 4.64 -4.38
N GLY A 163 -18.61 5.35 -3.25
CA GLY A 163 -17.39 5.39 -2.45
C GLY A 163 -16.93 4.01 -2.00
N TYR A 164 -17.85 3.17 -1.51
CA TYR A 164 -17.53 1.79 -1.14
C TYR A 164 -17.17 0.92 -2.34
N ALA A 165 -17.86 1.09 -3.48
CA ALA A 165 -17.50 0.37 -4.70
C ALA A 165 -16.09 0.72 -5.20
N LEU A 166 -15.69 1.99 -5.11
CA LEU A 166 -14.34 2.46 -5.43
C LEU A 166 -13.29 1.90 -4.46
N ALA A 167 -13.59 1.85 -3.16
CA ALA A 167 -12.73 1.25 -2.15
C ALA A 167 -12.53 -0.26 -2.40
N LEU A 168 -13.61 -0.96 -2.77
CA LEU A 168 -13.53 -2.37 -3.14
C LEU A 168 -12.71 -2.57 -4.42
N ALA A 169 -12.93 -1.75 -5.45
CA ALA A 169 -12.14 -1.77 -6.68
C ALA A 169 -10.65 -1.53 -6.38
N CYS A 170 -10.32 -0.60 -5.47
CA CYS A 170 -8.99 -0.35 -4.96
C CYS A 170 -8.36 -1.63 -4.38
N ALA A 171 -9.10 -2.37 -3.53
CA ALA A 171 -8.63 -3.64 -2.97
C ALA A 171 -8.35 -4.69 -4.05
N PHE A 172 -9.20 -4.79 -5.09
CA PHE A 172 -8.98 -5.68 -6.25
C PHE A 172 -7.76 -5.28 -7.07
N VAL A 173 -7.55 -3.99 -7.29
CA VAL A 173 -6.39 -3.49 -8.05
C VAL A 173 -5.09 -3.83 -7.34
N TRP A 174 -4.98 -3.58 -6.04
CA TRP A 174 -3.75 -3.86 -5.30
C TRP A 174 -3.46 -5.36 -5.16
N SER A 175 -4.47 -6.16 -4.86
CA SER A 175 -4.32 -7.62 -4.79
C SER A 175 -4.03 -8.21 -6.17
N GLY A 176 -4.68 -7.71 -7.21
CA GLY A 176 -4.39 -8.07 -8.60
C GLY A 176 -2.95 -7.74 -9.00
N TYR A 177 -2.48 -6.52 -8.72
CA TYR A 177 -1.07 -6.13 -8.91
C TYR A 177 -0.12 -7.10 -8.22
N SER A 178 -0.33 -7.38 -6.93
CA SER A 178 0.56 -8.22 -6.13
C SER A 178 0.63 -9.66 -6.69
N VAL A 179 -0.51 -10.25 -7.06
CA VAL A 179 -0.57 -11.60 -7.60
C VAL A 179 -0.04 -11.69 -9.04
N LEU A 180 -0.37 -10.70 -9.88
CA LEU A 180 0.11 -10.64 -11.27
C LEU A 180 1.62 -10.36 -11.33
N SER A 181 2.17 -9.55 -10.42
CA SER A 181 3.62 -9.31 -10.31
C SER A 181 4.37 -10.63 -10.12
N ARG A 182 3.81 -11.58 -9.36
CA ARG A 182 4.39 -12.92 -9.22
C ARG A 182 4.42 -13.71 -10.54
N ARG A 183 3.42 -13.54 -11.41
CA ARG A 183 3.43 -14.11 -12.78
C ARG A 183 4.44 -13.43 -13.70
N LEU A 184 4.69 -12.14 -13.44
CA LEU A 184 5.63 -11.30 -14.18
C LEU A 184 7.02 -11.24 -13.53
N LYS A 185 7.40 -12.27 -12.77
CA LYS A 185 8.69 -12.35 -12.04
C LYS A 185 9.94 -12.20 -12.91
N GLY A 186 9.83 -12.33 -14.23
CA GLY A 186 10.91 -12.04 -15.18
C GLY A 186 11.22 -10.53 -15.30
N ALA A 187 10.30 -9.64 -14.93
CA ALA A 187 10.56 -8.23 -14.85
C ALA A 187 11.38 -7.92 -13.58
N PRO A 188 12.55 -7.25 -13.69
CA PRO A 188 13.39 -6.95 -12.55
C PRO A 188 12.71 -5.93 -11.62
N THR A 189 13.03 -6.00 -10.33
CA THR A 189 12.46 -5.08 -9.31
C THR A 189 12.82 -3.61 -9.58
N GLU A 190 13.94 -3.34 -10.25
CA GLU A 190 14.33 -1.99 -10.66
C GLU A 190 13.28 -1.32 -11.59
N ALA A 191 12.44 -2.10 -12.29
CA ALA A 191 11.34 -1.57 -13.10
C ALA A 191 10.31 -0.78 -12.25
N VAL A 192 10.21 -1.06 -10.94
CA VAL A 192 9.35 -0.32 -10.00
C VAL A 192 9.66 1.18 -10.01
N ALA A 193 10.92 1.57 -10.21
CA ALA A 193 11.29 2.99 -10.35
C ALA A 193 10.53 3.66 -11.50
N GLY A 194 10.46 2.99 -12.64
CA GLY A 194 9.69 3.48 -13.78
C GLY A 194 8.19 3.56 -13.49
N PHE A 195 7.62 2.55 -12.80
CA PHE A 195 6.21 2.58 -12.40
C PHE A 195 5.93 3.75 -11.46
N CYS A 196 6.82 4.01 -10.48
CA CYS A 196 6.71 5.16 -9.58
C CYS A 196 6.77 6.48 -10.34
N LEU A 197 7.70 6.66 -11.28
CA LEU A 197 7.82 7.90 -12.06
C LEU A 197 6.59 8.16 -12.95
N VAL A 198 6.07 7.13 -13.61
CA VAL A 198 4.82 7.27 -14.39
C VAL A 198 3.63 7.55 -13.47
N THR A 199 3.56 6.88 -12.31
CA THR A 199 2.52 7.16 -11.28
C THR A 199 2.62 8.60 -10.79
N SER A 200 3.83 9.12 -10.54
CA SER A 200 4.06 10.52 -10.18
C SER A 200 3.52 11.47 -11.24
N ALA A 201 3.82 11.22 -12.51
CA ALA A 201 3.33 12.06 -13.62
C ALA A 201 1.79 12.03 -13.72
N LEU A 202 1.17 10.86 -13.63
CA LEU A 202 -0.29 10.72 -13.62
C LEU A 202 -0.94 11.38 -12.40
N ALA A 203 -0.30 11.27 -11.23
CA ALA A 203 -0.76 11.95 -10.01
C ALA A 203 -0.65 13.48 -10.15
N ALA A 204 0.43 14.00 -10.74
CA ALA A 204 0.57 15.42 -11.04
C ALA A 204 -0.52 15.91 -12.01
N ILE A 205 -0.81 15.17 -13.07
CA ILE A 205 -1.91 15.48 -13.99
C ILE A 205 -3.25 15.51 -13.25
N SER A 206 -3.51 14.51 -12.39
CA SER A 206 -4.73 14.46 -11.59
C SER A 206 -4.81 15.61 -10.60
N HIS A 207 -3.70 15.97 -9.97
CA HIS A 207 -3.61 17.13 -9.08
C HIS A 207 -4.04 18.42 -9.80
N PHE A 208 -3.42 18.74 -10.93
CA PHE A 208 -3.76 19.94 -11.68
C PHE A 208 -5.19 19.95 -12.23
N ALA A 209 -5.79 18.78 -12.43
CA ALA A 209 -7.17 18.66 -12.90
C ALA A 209 -8.22 18.78 -11.77
N PHE A 210 -7.91 18.36 -10.54
CA PHE A 210 -8.92 18.15 -9.49
C PHE A 210 -8.61 18.79 -8.15
N GLU A 211 -7.41 19.35 -7.96
CA GLU A 211 -6.96 19.88 -6.67
C GLU A 211 -6.37 21.29 -6.82
N THR A 212 -6.30 22.00 -5.70
CA THR A 212 -5.58 23.26 -5.58
C THR A 212 -4.28 23.01 -4.81
N SER A 213 -3.15 23.47 -5.32
CA SER A 213 -1.83 23.25 -4.71
C SER A 213 -1.72 23.91 -3.34
N ILE A 214 -1.16 23.19 -2.39
CA ILE A 214 -0.82 23.66 -1.05
C ILE A 214 0.66 23.38 -0.82
N ALA A 215 1.49 24.40 -0.89
CA ALA A 215 2.92 24.26 -0.68
C ALA A 215 3.24 23.88 0.78
N PRO A 216 4.24 23.00 1.00
CA PRO A 216 4.72 22.70 2.35
C PRO A 216 5.20 23.97 3.05
N ALA A 217 4.67 24.24 4.24
CA ALA A 217 4.86 25.51 4.95
C ALA A 217 6.22 25.62 5.66
N ASN A 218 6.91 24.50 5.91
CA ASN A 218 8.13 24.49 6.70
C ASN A 218 9.04 23.28 6.37
N PRO A 219 10.31 23.29 6.80
CA PRO A 219 11.28 22.20 6.54
C PRO A 219 10.84 20.84 7.11
N ALA A 220 10.07 20.80 8.21
CA ALA A 220 9.61 19.55 8.81
C ALA A 220 8.60 18.85 7.90
N GLN A 221 7.69 19.58 7.25
CA GLN A 221 6.78 19.02 6.25
C GLN A 221 7.53 18.48 5.03
N TRP A 222 8.53 19.18 4.54
CA TRP A 222 9.41 18.69 3.49
C TRP A 222 10.15 17.41 3.90
N ALA A 223 10.67 17.36 5.13
CA ALA A 223 11.31 16.14 5.66
C ALA A 223 10.33 14.96 5.73
N ALA A 224 9.06 15.20 6.09
CA ALA A 224 8.02 14.18 6.08
C ALA A 224 7.72 13.68 4.66
N ILE A 225 7.63 14.58 3.67
CA ILE A 225 7.42 14.23 2.25
C ILE A 225 8.60 13.40 1.72
N VAL A 226 9.85 13.81 2.02
CA VAL A 226 11.03 13.03 1.65
C VAL A 226 11.04 11.68 2.34
N GLY A 227 10.69 11.62 3.63
CA GLY A 227 10.53 10.38 4.38
C GLY A 227 9.47 9.45 3.78
N LEU A 228 8.30 9.99 3.37
CA LEU A 228 7.28 9.25 2.63
C LEU A 228 7.82 8.70 1.32
N GLY A 229 8.47 9.55 0.53
CA GLY A 229 8.97 9.20 -0.80
C GLY A 229 10.10 8.17 -0.77
N LEU A 230 10.99 8.21 0.22
CA LEU A 230 12.07 7.22 0.37
C LEU A 230 11.60 5.95 1.08
N GLY A 231 10.68 6.04 2.04
CA GLY A 231 10.20 4.94 2.86
C GLY A 231 8.92 4.29 2.32
N PRO A 232 7.72 4.68 2.84
CA PRO A 232 6.45 3.99 2.54
C PRO A 232 6.04 4.00 1.06
N VAL A 233 6.38 5.05 0.30
CA VAL A 233 6.00 5.19 -1.13
C VAL A 233 7.16 4.78 -2.05
N GLY A 234 8.42 4.85 -1.58
CA GLY A 234 9.59 4.39 -2.32
C GLY A 234 9.97 2.96 -1.97
N LEU A 235 10.91 2.82 -1.02
CA LEU A 235 11.53 1.54 -0.67
C LEU A 235 10.51 0.41 -0.41
N ALA A 236 9.35 0.74 0.18
CA ALA A 236 8.32 -0.26 0.45
C ALA A 236 7.85 -0.97 -0.83
N PHE A 237 7.68 -0.27 -1.95
CA PHE A 237 7.24 -0.90 -3.19
C PHE A 237 8.31 -1.79 -3.81
N TYR A 238 9.60 -1.45 -3.67
CA TYR A 238 10.68 -2.31 -4.14
C TYR A 238 10.79 -3.60 -3.34
N VAL A 239 10.78 -3.50 -2.00
CA VAL A 239 10.87 -4.70 -1.14
C VAL A 239 9.60 -5.53 -1.21
N TRP A 240 8.41 -4.91 -1.42
CA TRP A 240 7.17 -5.62 -1.68
C TRP A 240 7.20 -6.38 -2.99
N ASP A 241 7.59 -5.72 -4.10
CA ASP A 241 7.71 -6.35 -5.43
C ASP A 241 8.67 -7.55 -5.38
N TYR A 242 9.82 -7.39 -4.73
CA TYR A 242 10.77 -8.49 -4.54
C TYR A 242 10.18 -9.62 -3.70
N GLY A 243 9.52 -9.28 -2.59
CA GLY A 243 8.88 -10.23 -1.69
C GLY A 243 7.77 -11.03 -2.34
N VAL A 244 6.84 -10.38 -3.07
CA VAL A 244 5.71 -11.07 -3.73
C VAL A 244 6.19 -11.94 -4.89
N LYS A 245 7.27 -11.57 -5.59
CA LYS A 245 7.85 -12.35 -6.68
C LYS A 245 8.60 -13.59 -6.20
N ASN A 246 9.31 -13.51 -5.09
CA ASN A 246 10.30 -14.50 -4.69
C ASN A 246 10.02 -15.17 -3.32
N GLY A 247 9.18 -14.56 -2.47
CA GLY A 247 8.84 -15.00 -1.13
C GLY A 247 7.51 -15.78 -1.04
N ASP A 248 7.00 -15.92 0.18
CA ASP A 248 5.66 -16.49 0.45
C ASP A 248 4.59 -15.38 0.38
N LEU A 249 3.91 -15.29 -0.76
CA LEU A 249 2.87 -14.29 -1.02
C LEU A 249 1.71 -14.36 -0.03
N ARG A 250 1.35 -15.56 0.44
CA ARG A 250 0.25 -15.75 1.39
C ARG A 250 0.62 -15.24 2.77
N LEU A 251 1.84 -15.55 3.21
CA LEU A 251 2.36 -15.05 4.47
C LEU A 251 2.46 -13.51 4.44
N LEU A 252 2.92 -12.92 3.34
CA LEU A 252 2.95 -11.47 3.15
C LEU A 252 1.54 -10.87 3.21
N GLY A 253 0.55 -11.51 2.56
CA GLY A 253 -0.84 -11.08 2.62
C GLY A 253 -1.39 -11.11 4.05
N VAL A 254 -1.23 -12.22 4.78
CA VAL A 254 -1.69 -12.31 6.19
C VAL A 254 -0.97 -11.31 7.08
N ALA A 255 0.35 -11.20 6.95
CA ALA A 255 1.17 -10.30 7.77
C ALA A 255 0.84 -8.82 7.55
N ALA A 256 0.31 -8.46 6.37
CA ALA A 256 -0.06 -7.08 6.07
C ALA A 256 -1.15 -6.53 7.01
N TYR A 257 -1.94 -7.39 7.65
CA TYR A 257 -2.88 -6.97 8.69
C TYR A 257 -2.21 -6.45 9.97
N ALA A 258 -0.90 -6.62 10.12
CA ALA A 258 -0.17 -5.99 11.22
C ALA A 258 0.01 -4.47 11.02
N ALA A 259 -0.03 -3.97 9.78
CA ALA A 259 0.26 -2.56 9.50
C ALA A 259 -0.64 -1.57 10.23
N PRO A 260 -1.99 -1.71 10.33
CA PRO A 260 -2.83 -0.78 11.08
C PRO A 260 -2.52 -0.76 12.57
N VAL A 261 -2.24 -1.94 13.15
CA VAL A 261 -1.88 -2.06 14.58
C VAL A 261 -0.56 -1.34 14.84
N LEU A 262 0.46 -1.65 14.05
CA LEU A 262 1.77 -1.01 14.16
C LEU A 262 1.67 0.50 13.92
N SER A 263 0.88 0.94 12.92
CA SER A 263 0.65 2.34 12.63
C SER A 263 -0.01 3.07 13.81
N THR A 264 -0.99 2.43 14.47
CA THR A 264 -1.63 3.00 15.67
C THR A 264 -0.62 3.14 16.81
N ILE A 265 0.22 2.12 17.05
CA ILE A 265 1.27 2.17 18.06
C ILE A 265 2.25 3.32 17.78
N ILE A 266 2.69 3.48 16.53
CA ILE A 266 3.59 4.56 16.10
C ILE A 266 2.95 5.93 16.34
N LEU A 267 1.68 6.13 15.98
CA LEU A 267 0.96 7.40 16.17
C LEU A 267 0.82 7.75 17.65
N VAL A 268 0.52 6.76 18.50
CA VAL A 268 0.43 6.96 19.96
C VAL A 268 1.80 7.31 20.54
N ALA A 269 2.84 6.57 20.17
CA ALA A 269 4.20 6.82 20.63
C ALA A 269 4.75 8.19 20.20
N ALA A 270 4.32 8.67 19.03
CA ALA A 270 4.68 10.01 18.52
C ALA A 270 3.79 11.14 19.05
N GLY A 271 2.78 10.86 19.90
CA GLY A 271 1.88 11.86 20.47
C GLY A 271 0.79 12.37 19.51
N PHE A 272 0.60 11.74 18.36
CA PHE A 272 -0.44 12.11 17.39
C PHE A 272 -1.81 11.50 17.71
N ALA A 273 -1.88 10.54 18.62
CA ALA A 273 -3.13 9.93 19.07
C ALA A 273 -3.06 9.62 20.57
N PRO A 274 -4.18 9.79 21.34
CA PRO A 274 -4.20 9.43 22.74
C PRO A 274 -4.13 7.90 22.93
N ALA A 275 -3.39 7.44 23.95
CA ALA A 275 -3.23 6.02 24.25
C ALA A 275 -4.56 5.32 24.61
N THR A 276 -5.57 6.06 25.02
CA THR A 276 -6.91 5.59 25.44
C THR A 276 -7.90 5.40 24.30
N ALA A 277 -7.61 5.86 23.09
CA ALA A 277 -8.52 5.77 21.93
C ALA A 277 -8.65 4.34 21.37
N SER A 278 -7.93 3.36 21.90
CA SER A 278 -7.92 1.99 21.36
C SER A 278 -8.92 1.03 22.02
N LEU A 279 -9.60 1.39 23.11
CA LEU A 279 -10.46 0.46 23.86
C LEU A 279 -11.76 1.12 24.40
N GLY A 280 -12.46 1.89 23.57
CA GLY A 280 -13.88 2.13 23.83
C GLY A 280 -14.21 3.06 25.01
N SER A 281 -13.61 4.27 25.07
CA SER A 281 -14.20 5.38 25.84
C SER A 281 -14.71 6.45 24.89
N PRO A 282 -15.96 6.93 25.05
CA PRO A 282 -16.47 8.02 24.23
C PRO A 282 -15.64 9.28 24.53
N ALA A 283 -15.11 9.89 23.48
CA ALA A 283 -14.52 11.23 23.56
C ALA A 283 -15.59 12.18 24.11
N ARG A 284 -15.27 12.87 25.21
CA ARG A 284 -16.07 13.98 25.72
C ARG A 284 -15.88 15.20 24.87
#